data_bbbc113b60525a5cd3acc5e8d414bb78
#
_entry.id   bbbc113b60525a5cd3acc5e8d414bb78
#
_cell.length_a   1.000
_cell.length_b   1.000
_cell.length_c   1.000
_cell.angle_alpha   90.00
_cell.angle_beta   90.00
_cell.angle_gamma   90.00
#
_symmetry.space_group_name_H-M   'P 1'
#
loop_
_entity.id
_entity.type
_entity.pdbx_description
1 polymer ?
#
loop_
_entity_poly.entity_id
_entity_poly.type
_entity_poly.pdbx_seq_one_letter_code
_entity_poly.pdbx_strand_id
1 'polypeptide(L)'
;DQTDLDGGLSDSVPMMRAFAKGCDRVVVILSKPRSFVKQPEGFRHIYRHALRKYPQTIAALDNRHLMYRQNIADVKKQESAGKALVFAPSKELKMSTYARDEKLEQELYDLGISDFDARLNELHTFLS
;
A
#
# COMPACT_ATOMS: atom_id res chain seq x y z
N ASP A 1 8.09 25.72 -12.31
CA ASP A 1 6.90 24.93 -12.00
C ASP A 1 7.31 23.50 -11.72
N GLN A 2 7.17 23.09 -10.47
CA GLN A 2 7.40 21.70 -10.06
C GLN A 2 6.10 20.95 -10.25
N THR A 3 6.12 19.92 -11.10
CA THR A 3 4.96 19.05 -11.31
C THR A 3 5.13 17.83 -10.41
N ASP A 4 4.30 17.71 -9.39
CA ASP A 4 4.29 16.61 -8.45
C ASP A 4 3.31 15.53 -8.89
N LEU A 5 3.67 14.27 -8.66
CA LEU A 5 2.83 13.09 -8.87
C LEU A 5 2.53 12.41 -7.54
N ASP A 6 1.51 11.53 -7.55
CA ASP A 6 1.16 10.72 -6.39
C ASP A 6 2.37 9.91 -5.88
N GLY A 7 2.65 10.03 -4.59
CA GLY A 7 3.73 9.31 -3.92
C GLY A 7 3.65 7.79 -4.03
N GLY A 8 2.45 7.24 -4.22
CA GLY A 8 2.24 5.82 -4.49
C GLY A 8 2.87 5.31 -5.79
N LEU A 9 3.34 6.22 -6.65
CA LEU A 9 4.08 5.86 -7.85
C LEU A 9 5.48 5.34 -7.52
N SER A 10 6.14 5.93 -6.52
CA SER A 10 7.52 5.60 -6.13
C SER A 10 7.61 4.78 -4.85
N ASP A 11 6.74 5.02 -3.89
CA ASP A 11 6.75 4.35 -2.58
C ASP A 11 5.31 4.20 -2.06
N SER A 12 4.70 3.05 -2.34
CA SER A 12 3.29 2.79 -1.98
C SER A 12 3.08 2.50 -0.49
N VAL A 13 4.13 2.05 0.23
CA VAL A 13 4.10 1.74 1.66
C VAL A 13 5.36 2.32 2.32
N PRO A 14 5.35 3.61 2.66
CA PRO A 14 6.56 4.36 3.06
C PRO A 14 6.98 4.10 4.53
N MET A 15 6.92 2.85 4.99
CA MET A 15 7.23 2.46 6.36
C MET A 15 8.69 2.79 6.74
N MET A 16 9.63 2.52 5.85
CA MET A 16 11.06 2.77 6.14
C MET A 16 11.36 4.25 6.32
N ARG A 17 10.56 5.10 5.70
CA ARG A 17 10.64 6.56 5.87
C ARG A 17 10.23 7.00 7.28
N ALA A 18 9.24 6.34 7.88
CA ALA A 18 8.84 6.58 9.26
C ALA A 18 9.97 6.22 10.23
N PHE A 19 10.64 5.09 10.05
CA PHE A 19 11.81 4.72 10.85
C PHE A 19 12.98 5.71 10.66
N ALA A 20 13.24 6.13 9.43
CA ALA A 20 14.27 7.14 9.15
C ALA A 20 13.99 8.49 9.83
N LYS A 21 12.73 8.81 10.13
CA LYS A 21 12.32 10.00 10.87
C LYS A 21 12.31 9.82 12.40
N GLY A 22 12.76 8.67 12.89
CA GLY A 22 12.92 8.41 14.32
C GLY A 22 11.78 7.66 15.01
N CYS A 23 10.84 7.08 14.24
CA CYS A 23 9.82 6.21 14.84
C CYS A 23 10.45 4.88 15.29
N ASP A 24 10.18 4.47 16.51
CA ASP A 24 10.65 3.19 17.05
C ASP A 24 9.74 2.02 16.62
N ARG A 25 8.48 2.29 16.46
CA ARG A 25 7.43 1.35 16.04
C ARG A 25 6.48 2.02 15.09
N VAL A 26 5.90 1.26 14.18
CA VAL A 26 4.93 1.76 13.19
C VAL A 26 3.71 0.85 13.11
N VAL A 27 2.56 1.45 12.88
CA VAL A 27 1.34 0.73 12.50
C VAL A 27 1.17 0.89 10.99
N VAL A 28 1.10 -0.22 10.27
CA VAL A 28 0.95 -0.26 8.82
C VAL A 28 -0.47 -0.68 8.49
N ILE A 29 -1.19 0.16 7.75
CA ILE A 29 -2.55 -0.13 7.28
C ILE A 29 -2.48 -0.35 5.77
N LEU A 30 -2.78 -1.56 5.33
CA LEU A 30 -2.78 -1.93 3.92
C LEU A 30 -4.20 -1.86 3.36
N SER A 31 -4.34 -1.38 2.14
CA SER A 31 -5.62 -1.37 1.42
C SER A 31 -5.92 -2.68 0.68
N LYS A 32 -4.95 -3.57 0.60
CA LYS A 32 -5.07 -4.89 -0.02
C LYS A 32 -4.75 -5.99 0.98
N PRO A 33 -5.36 -7.18 0.84
CA PRO A 33 -5.04 -8.34 1.68
C PRO A 33 -3.55 -8.70 1.63
N ARG A 34 -3.08 -9.38 2.66
CA ARG A 34 -1.68 -9.88 2.71
C ARG A 34 -1.32 -10.83 1.57
N SER A 35 -2.32 -11.54 1.04
CA SER A 35 -2.16 -12.46 -0.10
C SER A 35 -2.05 -11.75 -1.45
N PHE A 36 -2.33 -10.45 -1.49
CA PHE A 36 -2.28 -9.68 -2.73
C PHE A 36 -0.86 -9.61 -3.29
N VAL A 37 -0.72 -9.93 -4.57
CA VAL A 37 0.53 -9.79 -5.31
C VAL A 37 0.32 -8.77 -6.42
N LYS A 38 0.99 -7.62 -6.32
CA LYS A 38 0.89 -6.59 -7.34
C LYS A 38 1.52 -7.08 -8.64
N GLN A 39 0.75 -7.00 -9.72
CA GLN A 39 1.19 -7.34 -11.06
C GLN A 39 1.81 -6.12 -11.75
N PRO A 40 2.62 -6.32 -12.80
CA PRO A 40 3.09 -5.23 -13.65
C PRO A 40 1.92 -4.39 -14.17
N GLU A 41 2.17 -3.08 -14.33
CA GLU A 41 1.16 -2.17 -14.88
C GLU A 41 0.74 -2.59 -16.28
N GLY A 42 -0.57 -2.58 -16.53
CA GLY A 42 -1.13 -2.76 -17.85
C GLY A 42 -0.92 -1.56 -18.77
N PHE A 43 -1.28 -1.71 -20.04
CA PHE A 43 -1.22 -0.62 -21.04
C PHE A 43 0.15 0.05 -21.17
N ARG A 44 1.22 -0.73 -21.05
CA ARG A 44 2.60 -0.29 -21.05
C ARG A 44 2.96 0.57 -22.27
N HIS A 45 2.48 0.20 -23.44
CA HIS A 45 2.70 0.96 -24.68
C HIS A 45 2.03 2.34 -24.62
N ILE A 46 0.85 2.44 -24.02
CA ILE A 46 0.08 3.67 -23.94
C ILE A 46 0.76 4.67 -23.02
N TYR A 47 1.10 4.29 -21.78
CA TYR A 47 1.72 5.24 -20.85
C TYR A 47 3.16 5.60 -21.27
N ARG A 48 3.91 4.68 -21.88
CA ARG A 48 5.24 4.98 -22.43
C ARG A 48 5.18 6.03 -23.55
N HIS A 49 4.16 5.94 -24.40
CA HIS A 49 3.96 6.95 -25.43
C HIS A 49 3.52 8.30 -24.84
N ALA A 50 2.54 8.28 -23.95
CA ALA A 50 2.01 9.49 -23.31
C ALA A 50 3.06 10.22 -22.46
N LEU A 51 3.90 9.47 -21.76
CA LEU A 51 4.90 9.99 -20.82
C LEU A 51 6.31 10.02 -21.40
N ARG A 52 6.47 9.97 -22.72
CA ARG A 52 7.78 9.92 -23.39
C ARG A 52 8.76 11.04 -22.99
N LYS A 53 8.24 12.18 -22.52
CA LYS A 53 9.04 13.30 -22.02
C LYS A 53 9.53 13.11 -20.58
N TYR A 54 9.03 12.10 -19.88
CA TYR A 54 9.29 11.84 -18.47
C TYR A 54 9.82 10.40 -18.26
N PRO A 55 11.08 10.12 -18.68
CA PRO A 55 11.61 8.76 -18.63
C PRO A 55 11.71 8.19 -17.21
N GLN A 56 11.90 9.02 -16.21
CA GLN A 56 11.93 8.58 -14.81
C GLN A 56 10.55 8.14 -14.32
N THR A 57 9.48 8.80 -14.77
CA THR A 57 8.10 8.40 -14.47
C THR A 57 7.77 7.06 -15.11
N ILE A 58 8.21 6.84 -16.35
CA ILE A 58 8.05 5.55 -17.04
C ILE A 58 8.78 4.44 -16.27
N ALA A 59 10.02 4.67 -15.85
CA ALA A 59 10.78 3.71 -15.05
C ALA A 59 10.10 3.41 -13.72
N ALA A 60 9.54 4.40 -13.03
CA ALA A 60 8.78 4.22 -11.81
C ALA A 60 7.53 3.35 -12.02
N LEU A 61 6.76 3.62 -13.08
CA LEU A 61 5.60 2.80 -13.45
C LEU A 61 5.99 1.35 -13.78
N ASP A 62 7.04 1.16 -14.56
CA ASP A 62 7.53 -0.17 -14.95
C ASP A 62 7.95 -1.00 -13.72
N ASN A 63 8.50 -0.37 -12.69
CA ASN A 63 9.03 -1.02 -11.49
C ASN A 63 8.08 -0.98 -10.28
N ARG A 64 6.92 -0.36 -10.40
CA ARG A 64 5.98 -0.17 -9.28
C ARG A 64 5.59 -1.48 -8.58
N HIS A 65 5.37 -2.54 -9.33
CA HIS A 65 5.04 -3.85 -8.78
C HIS A 65 6.20 -4.48 -8.00
N LEU A 66 7.43 -4.27 -8.44
CA LEU A 66 8.63 -4.76 -7.75
C LEU A 66 8.86 -3.97 -6.46
N MET A 67 8.68 -2.66 -6.51
CA MET A 67 8.79 -1.78 -5.34
C MET A 67 7.74 -2.15 -4.28
N TYR A 68 6.49 -2.39 -4.69
CA TYR A 68 5.44 -2.83 -3.78
C TYR A 68 5.79 -4.17 -3.11
N ARG A 69 6.30 -5.15 -3.86
CA ARG A 69 6.74 -6.44 -3.31
C ARG A 69 7.88 -6.27 -2.30
N GLN A 70 8.82 -5.39 -2.60
CA GLN A 70 9.92 -5.07 -1.68
C GLN A 70 9.39 -4.41 -0.41
N ASN A 71 8.47 -3.45 -0.53
CA ASN A 71 7.82 -2.81 0.61
C ASN A 71 7.11 -3.82 1.51
N ILE A 72 6.39 -4.77 0.94
CA ILE A 72 5.72 -5.82 1.71
C ILE A 72 6.74 -6.76 2.40
N ALA A 73 7.84 -7.10 1.74
CA ALA A 73 8.91 -7.88 2.35
C ALA A 73 9.54 -7.14 3.55
N ASP A 74 9.78 -5.84 3.42
CA ASP A 74 10.28 -4.99 4.50
C ASP A 74 9.28 -4.91 5.66
N VAL A 75 7.99 -4.79 5.37
CA VAL A 75 6.93 -4.81 6.38
C VAL A 75 6.95 -6.12 7.16
N LYS A 76 7.01 -7.26 6.49
CA LYS A 76 7.08 -8.59 7.13
C LYS A 76 8.32 -8.72 8.03
N LYS A 77 9.45 -8.21 7.59
CA LYS A 77 10.70 -8.21 8.37
C LYS A 77 10.55 -7.39 9.65
N GLN A 78 9.99 -6.20 9.58
CA GLN A 78 9.78 -5.35 10.76
C GLN A 78 8.69 -5.88 11.68
N GLU A 79 7.65 -6.51 11.13
CA GLU A 79 6.62 -7.20 11.91
C GLU A 79 7.22 -8.35 12.71
N SER A 80 8.07 -9.19 12.10
CA SER A 80 8.80 -10.26 12.80
C SER A 80 9.74 -9.75 13.87
N ALA A 81 10.30 -8.55 13.70
CA ALA A 81 11.13 -7.89 14.69
C ALA A 81 10.34 -7.20 15.82
N GLY A 82 9.01 -7.22 15.78
CA GLY A 82 8.14 -6.55 16.76
C GLY A 82 8.09 -5.03 16.62
N LYS A 83 8.56 -4.48 15.51
CA LYS A 83 8.60 -3.03 15.23
C LYS A 83 7.46 -2.52 14.36
N ALA A 84 6.71 -3.40 13.74
CA ALA A 84 5.54 -3.07 12.94
C ALA A 84 4.34 -3.93 13.33
N LEU A 85 3.16 -3.30 13.41
CA LEU A 85 1.87 -3.97 13.51
C LEU A 85 1.12 -3.70 12.21
N VAL A 86 0.63 -4.75 11.55
CA VAL A 86 0.02 -4.66 10.23
C VAL A 86 -1.45 -4.97 10.28
N PHE A 87 -2.27 -4.02 9.82
CA PHE A 87 -3.68 -4.22 9.53
C PHE A 87 -3.86 -4.33 8.01
N ALA A 88 -4.48 -5.41 7.57
CA ALA A 88 -4.81 -5.64 6.17
C ALA A 88 -6.24 -6.21 6.08
N PRO A 89 -6.98 -5.92 5.00
CA PRO A 89 -8.30 -6.51 4.82
C PRO A 89 -8.26 -8.04 4.89
N SER A 90 -9.21 -8.65 5.57
CA SER A 90 -9.30 -10.11 5.71
C SER A 90 -9.70 -10.79 4.40
N LYS A 91 -10.33 -10.05 3.50
CA LYS A 91 -10.71 -10.51 2.15
C LYS A 91 -10.49 -9.41 1.10
N GLU A 92 -10.31 -9.82 -0.15
CA GLU A 92 -10.25 -8.89 -1.27
C GLU A 92 -11.65 -8.53 -1.76
N LEU A 93 -11.92 -7.22 -1.83
CA LEU A 93 -13.07 -6.68 -2.55
C LEU A 93 -12.59 -6.19 -3.92
N LYS A 94 -13.20 -6.70 -4.99
CA LYS A 94 -12.86 -6.32 -6.36
C LYS A 94 -13.48 -4.95 -6.69
N MET A 95 -12.77 -3.90 -6.33
CA MET A 95 -13.15 -2.54 -6.67
C MET A 95 -12.41 -2.09 -7.93
N SER A 96 -13.16 -1.48 -8.86
CA SER A 96 -12.57 -0.80 -10.00
C SER A 96 -12.07 0.59 -9.57
N THR A 97 -10.87 0.96 -10.00
CA THR A 97 -10.33 2.31 -9.77
C THR A 97 -11.15 3.41 -10.45
N TYR A 98 -11.90 3.06 -11.48
CA TYR A 98 -12.63 4.02 -12.33
C TYR A 98 -14.14 3.99 -12.16
N ALA A 99 -14.69 2.97 -11.51
CA ALA A 99 -16.13 2.86 -11.27
C ALA A 99 -16.41 3.08 -9.77
N ARG A 100 -17.24 4.07 -9.47
CA ARG A 100 -17.78 4.24 -8.12
C ARG A 100 -18.87 3.21 -7.90
N ASP A 101 -18.73 2.41 -6.86
CA ASP A 101 -19.72 1.45 -6.41
C ASP A 101 -19.94 1.66 -4.90
N GLU A 102 -21.00 2.39 -4.57
CA GLU A 102 -21.30 2.76 -3.18
C GLU A 102 -21.48 1.54 -2.26
N LYS A 103 -22.00 0.43 -2.81
CA LYS A 103 -22.15 -0.81 -2.02
C LYS A 103 -20.81 -1.42 -1.68
N LEU A 104 -19.90 -1.50 -2.64
CA LEU A 104 -18.55 -2.02 -2.41
C LEU A 104 -17.74 -1.09 -1.51
N GLU A 105 -17.91 0.22 -1.63
CA GLU A 105 -17.29 1.19 -0.74
C GLU A 105 -17.78 1.01 0.71
N GLN A 106 -19.08 0.83 0.90
CA GLN A 106 -19.66 0.55 2.22
C GLN A 106 -19.19 -0.79 2.77
N GLU A 107 -19.15 -1.83 1.96
CA GLU A 107 -18.62 -3.14 2.37
C GLU A 107 -17.15 -3.05 2.80
N LEU A 108 -16.33 -2.29 2.08
CA LEU A 108 -14.92 -2.09 2.43
C LEU A 108 -14.78 -1.33 3.75
N TYR A 109 -15.60 -0.31 3.96
CA TYR A 109 -15.64 0.44 5.20
C TYR A 109 -16.01 -0.44 6.40
N ASP A 110 -17.10 -1.22 6.27
CA ASP A 110 -17.58 -2.12 7.33
C ASP A 110 -16.56 -3.23 7.63
N LEU A 111 -15.92 -3.76 6.58
CA LEU A 111 -14.84 -4.74 6.70
C LEU A 111 -13.65 -4.15 7.47
N GLY A 112 -13.27 -2.91 7.16
CA GLY A 112 -12.18 -2.23 7.84
C GLY A 112 -12.45 -2.06 9.34
N ILE A 113 -13.65 -1.66 9.72
CA ILE A 113 -14.06 -1.56 11.12
C ILE A 113 -14.01 -2.92 11.79
N SER A 114 -14.62 -3.93 11.19
CA SER A 114 -14.68 -5.27 11.76
C SER A 114 -13.28 -5.89 11.94
N ASP A 115 -12.42 -5.78 10.94
CA ASP A 115 -11.04 -6.30 10.99
C ASP A 115 -10.19 -5.55 12.03
N PHE A 116 -10.41 -4.25 12.19
CA PHE A 116 -9.72 -3.45 13.20
C PHE A 116 -10.17 -3.81 14.62
N ASP A 117 -11.49 -3.87 14.85
CA ASP A 117 -12.06 -4.18 16.17
C ASP A 117 -11.64 -5.56 16.65
N ALA A 118 -11.57 -6.53 15.75
CA ALA A 118 -11.11 -7.89 16.07
C ALA A 118 -9.66 -7.94 16.62
N ARG A 119 -8.86 -6.91 16.32
CA ARG A 119 -7.44 -6.83 16.70
C ARG A 119 -7.10 -5.62 17.58
N LEU A 120 -8.09 -4.96 18.13
CA LEU A 120 -7.90 -3.76 18.94
C LEU A 120 -6.99 -4.03 20.15
N ASN A 121 -7.12 -5.17 20.80
CA ASN A 121 -6.27 -5.55 21.93
C ASN A 121 -4.79 -5.73 21.53
N GLU A 122 -4.52 -6.25 20.32
CA GLU A 122 -3.15 -6.32 19.79
C GLU A 122 -2.56 -4.92 19.63
N LEU A 123 -3.35 -3.97 19.12
CA LEU A 123 -2.91 -2.58 18.98
C LEU A 123 -2.57 -1.96 20.32
N HIS A 124 -3.43 -2.12 21.33
CA HIS A 124 -3.15 -1.62 22.68
C HIS A 124 -1.87 -2.20 23.26
N THR A 125 -1.67 -3.50 23.14
CA THR A 125 -0.46 -4.17 23.60
C THR A 125 0.79 -3.68 22.84
N PHE A 126 0.68 -3.48 21.53
CA PHE A 126 1.77 -3.01 20.70
C PHE A 126 2.21 -1.58 21.02
N LEU A 127 1.27 -0.71 21.39
CA LEU A 127 1.53 0.69 21.70
C LEU A 127 1.96 0.93 23.18
N SER A 128 1.74 -0.03 24.05
CA SER A 128 2.08 0.09 25.48
C SER A 128 3.58 -0.09 25.80
#